data_6249297db18d0db59bc83fad4327bb12
#
_entry.id   6249297db18d0db59bc83fad4327bb12
#
_cell.length_a   1.000
_cell.length_b   1.000
_cell.length_c   1.000
_cell.angle_alpha   90.00
_cell.angle_beta   90.00
_cell.angle_gamma   90.00
#
_symmetry.space_group_name_H-M   'P 1'
#
loop_
_entity.id
_entity.type
_entity.pdbx_description
1 polymer ?
#
loop_
_entity_poly.entity_id
_entity_poly.type
_entity_poly.pdbx_seq_one_letter_code
_entity_poly.pdbx_strand_id
1 'polypeptide(L)'
;STHHKLENTTYNSTTLGVTSNAGDIVQFCVKNGKLFIGINGTYVLSGNPATEANPMFTGLTGTFMPFGGLYSGNSYNSIYNFGQDGTFGGNKTAQGNTDANGFGNFFYAPPAGAKALCSRSLGA
;
A
#
# COMPACT_ATOMS: atom_id res chain seq x y z
N SER A 1 -9.34 -5.06 -12.84
CA SER A 1 -9.62 -6.32 -12.12
C SER A 1 -10.38 -6.04 -10.84
N THR A 2 -11.24 -6.95 -10.43
CA THR A 2 -11.99 -6.86 -9.18
C THR A 2 -11.10 -7.31 -8.02
N HIS A 3 -11.05 -6.54 -6.95
CA HIS A 3 -10.23 -6.84 -5.78
C HIS A 3 -11.03 -7.59 -4.72
N HIS A 4 -10.44 -8.63 -4.19
CA HIS A 4 -10.99 -9.46 -3.14
C HIS A 4 -10.03 -9.55 -1.95
N LYS A 5 -10.59 -9.85 -0.80
CA LYS A 5 -9.86 -10.05 0.44
C LYS A 5 -9.76 -11.56 0.73
N LEU A 6 -8.56 -12.02 1.09
CA LEU A 6 -8.32 -13.38 1.57
C LEU A 6 -7.63 -13.31 2.93
N GLU A 7 -8.17 -14.01 3.91
CA GLU A 7 -7.65 -14.05 5.26
C GLU A 7 -7.71 -15.48 5.80
N ASN A 8 -6.59 -15.95 6.38
CA ASN A 8 -6.48 -17.29 6.98
C ASN A 8 -6.95 -18.43 6.05
N THR A 9 -6.52 -18.38 4.79
CA THR A 9 -6.93 -19.34 3.74
C THR A 9 -8.42 -19.35 3.40
N THR A 10 -9.21 -18.52 4.03
CA THR A 10 -10.63 -18.39 3.69
C THR A 10 -10.81 -17.30 2.64
N TYR A 11 -11.28 -17.69 1.47
CA TYR A 11 -11.64 -16.74 0.42
C TYR A 11 -12.92 -16.00 0.85
N ASN A 12 -12.75 -14.73 1.18
CA ASN A 12 -13.88 -13.86 1.40
C ASN A 12 -14.22 -13.16 0.08
N SER A 13 -15.35 -13.53 -0.51
CA SER A 13 -15.83 -12.95 -1.77
C SER A 13 -16.32 -11.50 -1.64
N THR A 14 -16.07 -10.85 -0.51
CA THR A 14 -16.40 -9.44 -0.35
C THR A 14 -15.64 -8.63 -1.39
N THR A 15 -16.37 -8.19 -2.39
CA THR A 15 -15.86 -7.28 -3.40
C THR A 15 -15.56 -5.94 -2.73
N LEU A 16 -14.33 -5.47 -2.87
CA LEU A 16 -13.93 -4.18 -2.29
C LEU A 16 -14.51 -2.97 -3.03
N GLY A 17 -15.33 -3.21 -4.04
CA GLY A 17 -15.98 -2.16 -4.84
C GLY A 17 -14.99 -1.30 -5.65
N VAL A 18 -13.75 -1.75 -5.78
CA VAL A 18 -12.69 -1.02 -6.47
C VAL A 18 -12.01 -1.89 -7.51
N THR A 19 -11.57 -1.26 -8.57
CA THR A 19 -10.79 -1.88 -9.65
C THR A 19 -9.48 -1.14 -9.79
N SER A 20 -8.44 -1.83 -10.24
CA SER A 20 -7.20 -1.21 -10.66
C SER A 20 -6.89 -1.54 -12.11
N ASN A 21 -6.27 -0.61 -12.79
CA ASN A 21 -5.88 -0.69 -14.19
C ASN A 21 -4.36 -0.55 -14.32
N ALA A 22 -3.84 -0.79 -15.52
CA ALA A 22 -2.45 -0.49 -15.80
C ALA A 22 -2.16 1.00 -15.56
N GLY A 23 -1.07 1.28 -14.86
CA GLY A 23 -0.66 2.63 -14.49
C GLY A 23 -1.23 3.15 -13.18
N ASP A 24 -2.16 2.44 -12.53
CA ASP A 24 -2.62 2.79 -11.19
C ASP A 24 -1.56 2.51 -10.13
N ILE A 25 -1.56 3.30 -9.08
CA ILE A 25 -0.70 3.12 -7.92
C ILE A 25 -1.53 2.54 -6.77
N VAL A 26 -1.17 1.33 -6.33
CA VAL A 26 -1.75 0.69 -5.16
C VAL A 26 -0.89 1.01 -3.94
N GLN A 27 -1.51 1.49 -2.89
CA GLN A 27 -0.87 1.90 -1.66
C GLN A 27 -1.17 0.93 -0.54
N PHE A 28 -0.18 0.65 0.29
CA PHE A 28 -0.31 -0.18 1.48
C PHE A 28 0.17 0.61 2.69
N CYS A 29 -0.61 0.61 3.75
CA CYS A 29 -0.22 1.16 5.04
C CYS A 29 -0.59 0.17 6.15
N VAL A 30 0.40 -0.21 6.93
CA VAL A 30 0.20 -1.00 8.16
C VAL A 30 0.46 -0.10 9.35
N LYS A 31 -0.50 -0.01 10.25
CA LYS A 31 -0.40 0.80 11.47
C LYS A 31 -1.16 0.14 12.62
N ASN A 32 -0.47 -0.06 13.74
CA ASN A 32 -1.05 -0.63 14.95
C ASN A 32 -1.88 -1.91 14.71
N GLY A 33 -1.33 -2.85 13.95
CA GLY A 33 -2.01 -4.11 13.63
C GLY A 33 -3.21 -3.98 12.68
N LYS A 34 -3.29 -2.86 11.95
CA LYS A 34 -4.33 -2.59 10.96
C LYS A 34 -3.71 -2.40 9.59
N LEU A 35 -4.31 -2.99 8.55
CA LEU A 35 -3.89 -2.81 7.17
C LEU A 35 -4.90 -1.95 6.42
N PHE A 36 -4.39 -0.97 5.71
CA PHE A 36 -5.13 -0.10 4.80
C PHE A 36 -4.59 -0.26 3.38
N ILE A 37 -5.49 -0.30 2.42
CA ILE A 37 -5.12 -0.32 0.99
C ILE A 37 -5.77 0.87 0.32
N GLY A 38 -4.99 1.57 -0.49
CA GLY A 38 -5.45 2.69 -1.30
C GLY A 38 -5.19 2.44 -2.78
N ILE A 39 -5.91 3.14 -3.62
CA ILE A 39 -5.70 3.19 -5.07
C ILE A 39 -5.72 4.66 -5.48
N ASN A 40 -4.66 5.08 -6.13
CA ASN A 40 -4.50 6.44 -6.63
C ASN A 40 -4.77 7.53 -5.57
N GLY A 41 -4.25 7.31 -4.35
CA GLY A 41 -4.38 8.25 -3.25
C GLY A 41 -5.65 8.14 -2.42
N THR A 42 -6.59 7.27 -2.79
CA THR A 42 -7.85 7.07 -2.07
C THR A 42 -7.87 5.71 -1.41
N TYR A 43 -8.05 5.67 -0.09
CA TYR A 43 -8.15 4.41 0.65
C TYR A 43 -9.52 3.77 0.47
N VAL A 44 -9.52 2.45 0.22
CA VAL A 44 -10.76 1.67 0.06
C VAL A 44 -11.53 1.62 1.37
N LEU A 45 -12.84 1.32 1.28
CA LEU A 45 -13.76 1.27 2.44
C LEU A 45 -13.84 2.59 3.23
N SER A 46 -13.53 3.73 2.60
CA SER A 46 -13.37 5.00 3.30
C SER A 46 -12.33 4.95 4.42
N GLY A 47 -11.29 4.13 4.24
CA GLY A 47 -10.21 3.94 5.19
C GLY A 47 -9.43 5.22 5.45
N ASN A 48 -9.04 5.44 6.69
CA ASN A 48 -8.19 6.57 7.07
C ASN A 48 -7.06 6.08 7.99
N PRO A 49 -5.85 5.84 7.45
CA PRO A 49 -4.73 5.39 8.26
C PRO A 49 -4.28 6.39 9.33
N ALA A 50 -4.48 7.69 9.12
CA ALA A 50 -4.11 8.71 10.10
C ALA A 50 -4.92 8.58 11.39
N THR A 51 -6.23 8.38 11.28
CA THR A 51 -7.15 8.17 12.39
C THR A 51 -7.40 6.71 12.72
N GLU A 52 -6.85 5.78 11.91
CA GLU A 52 -7.04 4.34 12.01
C GLU A 52 -8.49 3.88 11.81
N ALA A 53 -9.31 4.69 11.16
CA ALA A 53 -10.69 4.36 10.85
C ALA A 53 -10.80 3.46 9.62
N ASN A 54 -11.76 2.54 9.64
CA ASN A 54 -12.15 1.66 8.54
C ASN A 54 -10.96 0.91 7.88
N PRO A 55 -10.15 0.19 8.64
CA PRO A 55 -9.07 -0.63 8.06
C PRO A 55 -9.65 -1.81 7.26
N MET A 56 -8.90 -2.28 6.27
CA MET A 56 -9.25 -3.50 5.55
C MET A 56 -9.11 -4.75 6.42
N PHE A 57 -8.07 -4.80 7.25
CA PHE A 57 -7.82 -5.87 8.22
C PHE A 57 -7.43 -5.28 9.56
N THR A 58 -7.77 -6.01 10.62
CA THR A 58 -7.43 -5.69 12.01
C THR A 58 -6.81 -6.89 12.70
N GLY A 59 -6.26 -6.68 13.89
CA GLY A 59 -5.73 -7.77 14.72
C GLY A 59 -4.46 -8.41 14.15
N LEU A 60 -3.75 -7.72 13.27
CA LEU A 60 -2.49 -8.20 12.74
C LEU A 60 -1.42 -8.17 13.83
N THR A 61 -0.85 -9.33 14.14
CA THR A 61 0.22 -9.49 15.15
C THR A 61 1.39 -10.27 14.57
N GLY A 62 2.59 -10.02 15.04
CA GLY A 62 3.80 -10.69 14.55
C GLY A 62 4.53 -9.89 13.48
N THR A 63 5.37 -10.58 12.71
CA THR A 63 6.16 -9.99 11.62
C THR A 63 5.44 -10.16 10.30
N PHE A 64 5.33 -9.08 9.54
CA PHE A 64 4.70 -9.08 8.21
C PHE A 64 5.70 -8.70 7.14
N MET A 65 5.49 -9.27 5.97
CA MET A 65 6.23 -8.95 4.77
C MET A 65 5.23 -8.63 3.65
N PRO A 66 5.38 -7.50 2.94
CA PRO A 66 4.58 -7.27 1.75
C PRO A 66 4.95 -8.30 0.68
N PHE A 67 3.93 -8.85 0.05
CA PHE A 67 4.08 -9.79 -1.05
C PHE A 67 3.18 -9.38 -2.20
N GLY A 68 3.70 -9.48 -3.42
CA GLY A 68 2.93 -9.27 -4.63
C GLY A 68 3.22 -10.35 -5.64
N GLY A 69 2.19 -10.82 -6.29
CA GLY A 69 2.27 -11.83 -7.34
C GLY A 69 1.40 -11.46 -8.53
N LEU A 70 1.76 -11.99 -9.70
CA LEU A 70 0.98 -11.83 -10.92
C LEU A 70 0.20 -13.12 -11.17
N TYR A 71 -1.06 -12.95 -11.55
CA TYR A 71 -1.88 -14.07 -11.99
C TYR A 71 -1.49 -14.51 -13.38
N SER A 72 -1.42 -15.83 -13.59
CA SER A 72 -1.02 -16.50 -14.83
C SER A 72 -1.73 -15.98 -16.09
N GLY A 73 -0.98 -15.83 -17.16
CA GLY A 73 -1.50 -15.58 -18.52
C GLY A 73 -1.47 -14.13 -18.99
N ASN A 74 -1.04 -13.20 -18.17
CA ASN A 74 -0.91 -11.79 -18.56
C ASN A 74 0.52 -11.28 -18.29
N SER A 75 1.08 -10.58 -19.26
CA SER A 75 2.38 -9.91 -19.12
C SER A 75 2.17 -8.56 -18.42
N TYR A 76 2.13 -8.56 -17.09
CA TYR A 76 2.09 -7.34 -16.30
C TYR A 76 3.43 -7.16 -15.59
N ASN A 77 3.89 -5.92 -15.53
CA ASN A 77 5.01 -5.54 -14.70
C ASN A 77 4.47 -4.81 -13.47
N SER A 78 4.88 -5.26 -12.29
CA SER A 78 4.63 -4.56 -11.03
C SER A 78 5.93 -3.96 -10.53
N ILE A 79 5.92 -2.68 -10.22
CA ILE A 79 7.06 -1.96 -9.66
C ILE A 79 6.71 -1.58 -8.22
N TYR A 80 7.58 -1.94 -7.28
CA TYR A 80 7.37 -1.70 -5.87
C TYR A 80 8.22 -0.53 -5.40
N ASN A 81 7.59 0.41 -4.70
CA ASN A 81 8.26 1.54 -4.07
C ASN A 81 8.04 1.50 -2.56
N PHE A 82 9.10 1.26 -1.80
CA PHE A 82 9.12 1.32 -0.34
C PHE A 82 9.73 2.65 0.17
N GLY A 83 9.85 3.62 -0.73
CA GLY A 83 10.46 4.91 -0.48
C GLY A 83 11.78 5.13 -1.24
N GLN A 84 12.21 4.17 -2.07
CA GLN A 84 13.46 4.29 -2.82
C GLN A 84 13.32 5.08 -4.13
N ASP A 85 12.17 5.00 -4.80
CA ASP A 85 12.00 5.61 -6.12
C ASP A 85 10.55 6.02 -6.40
N GLY A 86 10.25 7.31 -6.26
CA GLY A 86 8.94 7.89 -6.57
C GLY A 86 8.62 7.98 -8.06
N THR A 87 9.57 7.64 -8.94
CA THR A 87 9.34 7.60 -10.39
C THR A 87 8.83 6.25 -10.87
N PHE A 88 8.90 5.22 -10.04
CA PHE A 88 8.57 3.84 -10.46
C PHE A 88 9.35 3.43 -11.71
N GLY A 89 10.68 3.56 -11.66
CA GLY A 89 11.55 3.23 -12.79
C GLY A 89 11.37 4.15 -14.00
N GLY A 90 11.00 5.41 -13.77
CA GLY A 90 10.77 6.39 -14.83
C GLY A 90 9.36 6.40 -15.42
N ASN A 91 8.44 5.57 -14.89
CA ASN A 91 7.06 5.51 -15.41
C ASN A 91 6.15 6.64 -14.87
N LYS A 92 6.59 7.36 -13.85
CA LYS A 92 5.88 8.49 -13.24
C LYS A 92 6.83 9.65 -12.98
N THR A 93 6.28 10.85 -12.88
CA THR A 93 7.03 12.00 -12.37
C THR A 93 7.03 11.96 -10.85
N ALA A 94 8.22 11.94 -10.23
CA ALA A 94 8.35 11.92 -8.79
C ALA A 94 7.65 13.12 -8.14
N GLN A 95 6.91 12.89 -7.07
CA GLN A 95 6.23 13.94 -6.30
C GLN A 95 7.01 14.37 -5.06
N GLY A 96 8.06 13.61 -4.69
CA GLY A 96 8.96 13.96 -3.60
C GLY A 96 8.36 13.88 -2.19
N ASN A 97 7.26 13.17 -2.03
CA ASN A 97 6.64 13.02 -0.71
C ASN A 97 7.47 12.12 0.20
N THR A 98 7.66 12.54 1.44
CA THR A 98 8.38 11.81 2.48
C THR A 98 7.46 11.51 3.66
N ASP A 99 7.88 10.59 4.53
CA ASP A 99 7.24 10.43 5.83
C ASP A 99 7.56 11.63 6.76
N ALA A 100 7.00 11.63 7.97
CA ALA A 100 7.18 12.73 8.93
C ALA A 100 8.64 12.91 9.38
N ASN A 101 9.50 11.90 9.17
CA ASN A 101 10.92 11.94 9.48
C ASN A 101 11.78 12.39 8.27
N GLY A 102 11.16 12.73 7.16
CA GLY A 102 11.84 13.11 5.93
C GLY A 102 12.41 11.95 5.12
N PHE A 103 11.94 10.72 5.38
CA PHE A 103 12.41 9.53 4.68
C PHE A 103 11.44 9.09 3.58
N GLY A 104 12.01 8.53 2.53
CA GLY A 104 11.29 8.01 1.39
C GLY A 104 11.15 9.02 0.25
N ASN A 105 10.71 8.50 -0.88
CA ASN A 105 10.34 9.25 -2.08
C ASN A 105 9.06 8.61 -2.62
N PHE A 106 7.92 9.09 -2.16
CA PHE A 106 6.63 8.52 -2.49
C PHE A 106 5.88 9.40 -3.49
N PHE A 107 5.04 8.77 -4.31
CA PHE A 107 4.16 9.49 -5.23
C PHE A 107 3.02 10.18 -4.46
N TYR A 108 2.38 9.47 -3.53
CA TYR A 108 1.39 10.04 -2.60
C TYR A 108 2.01 10.22 -1.22
N ALA A 109 1.60 11.28 -0.52
CA ALA A 109 2.08 11.52 0.83
C ALA A 109 1.72 10.36 1.77
N PRO A 110 2.70 9.81 2.51
CA PRO A 110 2.41 8.84 3.55
C PRO A 110 1.42 9.40 4.58
N PRO A 111 0.49 8.59 5.09
CA PRO A 111 -0.42 9.03 6.14
C PRO A 111 0.31 9.47 7.40
N ALA A 112 -0.29 10.38 8.15
CA ALA A 112 0.29 10.85 9.42
C ALA A 112 0.61 9.68 10.36
N GLY A 113 1.84 9.65 10.86
CA GLY A 113 2.37 8.60 11.73
C GLY A 113 2.82 7.32 11.01
N ALA A 114 2.65 7.21 9.68
CA ALA A 114 3.26 6.14 8.91
C ALA A 114 4.75 6.43 8.68
N LYS A 115 5.54 5.36 8.63
CA LYS A 115 6.98 5.42 8.32
C LYS A 115 7.26 4.70 7.01
N ALA A 116 8.24 5.20 6.26
CA ALA A 116 8.75 4.52 5.09
C ALA A 116 9.34 3.15 5.47
N LEU A 117 9.01 2.10 4.72
CA LEU A 117 9.62 0.78 4.93
C LEU A 117 11.00 0.75 4.29
N CYS A 118 11.96 1.38 4.92
CA CYS A 118 13.34 1.44 4.47
C CYS A 118 14.30 1.34 5.66
N SER A 119 15.55 0.98 5.39
CA SER A 119 16.57 0.80 6.44
C SER A 119 16.81 2.06 7.27
N ARG A 120 16.62 3.25 6.70
CA ARG A 120 16.74 4.53 7.40
C ARG A 120 15.67 4.72 8.48
N SER A 121 14.50 4.14 8.29
CA SER A 121 13.38 4.24 9.25
C SER A 121 13.50 3.26 10.41
N LEU A 122 14.39 2.25 10.34
CA LEU A 122 14.52 1.22 11.37
C LEU A 122 15.16 1.72 12.67
N GLY A 123 15.85 2.86 12.63
CA GLY A 123 16.46 3.48 13.81
C GLY A 123 15.84 4.80 14.22
N ALA A 124 14.77 5.17 13.59
CA ALA A 124 14.12 6.47 13.82
C ALA A 124 12.86 6.34 14.69
#